data_a77d2752d9fe37c384eaa8e8ad1f7c1a
#
_entry.id   a77d2752d9fe37c384eaa8e8ad1f7c1a
#
_cell.length_a   1.000
_cell.length_b   1.000
_cell.length_c   1.000
_cell.angle_alpha   90.00
_cell.angle_beta   90.00
_cell.angle_gamma   90.00
#
_symmetry.space_group_name_H-M   'P 1'
#
loop_
_entity.id
_entity.type
_entity.pdbx_description
1 polymer ?
#
loop_
_entity_poly.entity_id
_entity_poly.type
_entity_poly.pdbx_seq_one_letter_code
_entity_poly.pdbx_strand_id
1 'polypeptide(L)'
;IKHELLYRGAYFCNEEQKQALRNTMFPEGRLNAAIVGQPAYKIAQMAGFEVPEDAKVLIGEVSDYSMDEPFAHEKLSPVLAMYRACDFDDAVNIAFTLVDAGGAGHTSVLYTDERKRERIEKFAKTLHTGRI
;
A
#
# COMPACT_ATOMS: atom_id res chain seq x y z
N ILE A 1 -10.28 10.54 -4.68
CA ILE A 1 -9.58 9.24 -4.80
C ILE A 1 -10.36 8.16 -4.05
N LYS A 2 -10.60 8.26 -2.72
CA LYS A 2 -11.29 7.22 -1.94
C LYS A 2 -12.65 6.80 -2.52
N HIS A 3 -13.50 7.76 -2.87
CA HIS A 3 -14.80 7.49 -3.47
C HIS A 3 -14.68 6.61 -4.72
N GLU A 4 -13.71 6.92 -5.59
CA GLU A 4 -13.48 6.16 -6.82
C GLU A 4 -12.93 4.76 -6.52
N LEU A 5 -12.08 4.62 -5.52
CA LEU A 5 -11.58 3.30 -5.10
C LEU A 5 -12.72 2.43 -4.54
N LEU A 6 -13.57 2.98 -3.68
CA LEU A 6 -14.76 2.29 -3.16
C LEU A 6 -15.69 1.85 -4.29
N TYR A 7 -15.99 2.74 -5.22
CA TYR A 7 -16.83 2.43 -6.38
C TYR A 7 -16.27 1.28 -7.24
N ARG A 8 -14.93 1.12 -7.26
CA ARG A 8 -14.24 0.06 -8.02
C ARG A 8 -13.96 -1.20 -7.21
N GLY A 9 -14.53 -1.33 -6.01
CA GLY A 9 -14.45 -2.55 -5.20
C GLY A 9 -13.30 -2.57 -4.18
N ALA A 10 -12.73 -1.42 -3.83
CA ALA A 10 -11.83 -1.37 -2.69
C ALA A 10 -12.61 -1.38 -1.37
N TYR A 11 -12.08 -2.07 -0.38
CA TYR A 11 -12.58 -2.08 0.98
C TYR A 11 -11.58 -1.37 1.91
N PHE A 12 -12.04 -0.33 2.60
CA PHE A 12 -11.21 0.41 3.57
C PHE A 12 -11.36 -0.19 4.96
N CYS A 13 -10.27 -0.70 5.50
CA CYS A 13 -10.24 -1.36 6.79
C CYS A 13 -10.27 -0.34 7.94
N ASN A 14 -11.03 -0.65 8.99
CA ASN A 14 -11.01 0.08 10.25
C ASN A 14 -9.77 -0.32 11.09
N GLU A 15 -9.58 0.29 12.28
CA GLU A 15 -8.39 0.06 13.11
C GLU A 15 -8.26 -1.40 13.58
N GLU A 16 -9.38 -2.02 13.98
CA GLU A 16 -9.39 -3.43 14.43
C GLU A 16 -9.02 -4.36 13.29
N GLN A 17 -9.57 -4.13 12.10
CA GLN A 17 -9.29 -4.90 10.89
C GLN A 17 -7.84 -4.72 10.43
N LYS A 18 -7.29 -3.50 10.52
CA LYS A 18 -5.87 -3.26 10.23
C LYS A 18 -4.98 -4.04 11.18
N GLN A 19 -5.30 -4.06 12.48
CA GLN A 19 -4.52 -4.82 13.45
C GLN A 19 -4.61 -6.33 13.19
N ALA A 20 -5.79 -6.84 12.86
CA ALA A 20 -5.98 -8.24 12.47
C ALA A 20 -5.16 -8.58 11.21
N LEU A 21 -5.15 -7.71 10.22
CA LEU A 21 -4.33 -7.87 9.01
C LEU A 21 -2.84 -7.87 9.31
N ARG A 22 -2.33 -6.97 10.18
CA ARG A 22 -0.90 -6.97 10.57
C ARG A 22 -0.48 -8.34 11.10
N ASN A 23 -1.26 -8.89 12.02
CA ASN A 23 -0.99 -10.19 12.62
C ASN A 23 -1.09 -11.34 11.61
N THR A 24 -2.00 -11.24 10.64
CA THR A 24 -2.20 -12.27 9.61
C THR A 24 -1.15 -12.21 8.53
N MET A 25 -0.77 -11.01 8.09
CA MET A 25 0.20 -10.81 7.01
C MET A 25 1.63 -11.16 7.44
N PHE A 26 2.02 -10.79 8.66
CA PHE A 26 3.39 -10.97 9.14
C PHE A 26 3.42 -11.59 10.55
N PRO A 27 2.94 -12.83 10.72
CA PRO A 27 3.11 -13.52 11.99
C PRO A 27 4.60 -13.66 12.30
N GLU A 28 4.98 -13.31 13.51
CA GLU A 28 6.40 -13.34 13.97
C GLU A 28 7.36 -12.53 13.05
N GLY A 29 6.86 -11.49 12.40
CA GLY A 29 7.66 -10.61 11.52
C GLY A 29 8.02 -11.21 10.15
N ARG A 30 7.40 -12.32 9.74
CA ARG A 30 7.63 -12.97 8.44
C ARG A 30 6.38 -12.98 7.60
N LEU A 31 6.53 -12.74 6.29
CA LEU A 31 5.40 -12.79 5.37
C LEU A 31 4.71 -14.18 5.43
N ASN A 32 3.43 -14.16 5.68
CA ASN A 32 2.59 -15.36 5.68
C ASN A 32 2.38 -15.86 4.25
N ALA A 33 3.03 -16.95 3.89
CA ALA A 33 2.91 -17.53 2.56
C ALA A 33 1.46 -17.91 2.18
N ALA A 34 0.58 -18.15 3.16
CA ALA A 34 -0.81 -18.52 2.90
C ALA A 34 -1.66 -17.40 2.31
N ILE A 35 -1.25 -16.13 2.44
CA ILE A 35 -1.98 -15.00 1.84
C ILE A 35 -1.54 -14.69 0.40
N VAL A 36 -0.40 -15.23 -0.02
CA VAL A 36 0.17 -14.92 -1.35
C VAL A 36 -0.77 -15.40 -2.44
N GLY A 37 -1.17 -14.49 -3.34
CA GLY A 37 -2.07 -14.76 -4.45
C GLY A 37 -3.53 -15.03 -4.06
N GLN A 38 -3.91 -14.89 -2.78
CA GLN A 38 -5.30 -15.04 -2.35
C GLN A 38 -6.13 -13.80 -2.70
N PRO A 39 -7.43 -13.96 -2.98
CA PRO A 39 -8.32 -12.82 -3.15
C PRO A 39 -8.57 -12.09 -1.83
N ALA A 40 -8.94 -10.81 -1.91
CA ALA A 40 -9.10 -9.93 -0.77
C ALA A 40 -10.05 -10.49 0.31
N TYR A 41 -11.21 -11.00 -0.09
CA TYR A 41 -12.17 -11.56 0.87
C TYR A 41 -11.61 -12.75 1.66
N LYS A 42 -10.77 -13.57 1.00
CA LYS A 42 -10.16 -14.73 1.65
C LYS A 42 -9.14 -14.31 2.70
N ILE A 43 -8.36 -13.28 2.42
CA ILE A 43 -7.39 -12.71 3.36
C ILE A 43 -8.13 -12.10 4.56
N ALA A 44 -9.26 -11.41 4.33
CA ALA A 44 -10.11 -10.90 5.40
C ALA A 44 -10.64 -12.01 6.30
N GLN A 45 -11.13 -13.12 5.72
CA GLN A 45 -11.56 -14.30 6.49
C GLN A 45 -10.43 -14.90 7.33
N MET A 46 -9.22 -15.00 6.76
CA MET A 46 -8.05 -15.48 7.51
C MET A 46 -7.68 -14.53 8.66
N ALA A 47 -7.93 -13.24 8.51
CA ALA A 47 -7.76 -12.23 9.55
C ALA A 47 -8.93 -12.16 10.55
N GLY A 48 -9.98 -12.96 10.36
CA GLY A 48 -11.10 -13.05 11.30
C GLY A 48 -12.21 -12.01 11.10
N PHE A 49 -12.30 -11.38 9.91
CA PHE A 49 -13.40 -10.50 9.56
C PHE A 49 -13.93 -10.75 8.15
N GLU A 50 -15.13 -10.26 7.88
CA GLU A 50 -15.79 -10.44 6.60
C GLU A 50 -15.80 -9.16 5.78
N VAL A 51 -15.70 -9.32 4.48
CA VAL A 51 -15.87 -8.27 3.47
C VAL A 51 -16.68 -8.85 2.31
N PRO A 52 -17.27 -8.03 1.43
CA PRO A 52 -17.93 -8.52 0.23
C PRO A 52 -17.00 -9.44 -0.60
N GLU A 53 -17.54 -10.53 -1.13
CA GLU A 53 -16.77 -11.48 -1.94
C GLU A 53 -16.19 -10.85 -3.22
N ASP A 54 -16.83 -9.81 -3.73
CA ASP A 54 -16.40 -9.03 -4.87
C ASP A 54 -15.38 -7.92 -4.52
N ALA A 55 -15.00 -7.80 -3.25
CA ALA A 55 -13.95 -6.89 -2.84
C ALA A 55 -12.63 -7.24 -3.55
N LYS A 56 -12.08 -6.28 -4.28
CA LYS A 56 -10.87 -6.47 -5.09
C LYS A 56 -9.59 -6.22 -4.33
N VAL A 57 -9.64 -5.36 -3.32
CA VAL A 57 -8.47 -4.97 -2.54
C VAL A 57 -8.87 -4.49 -1.16
N LEU A 58 -8.08 -4.83 -0.15
CA LEU A 58 -8.17 -4.29 1.21
C LEU A 58 -7.22 -3.12 1.34
N ILE A 59 -7.69 -1.98 1.84
CA ILE A 59 -6.86 -0.78 2.01
C ILE A 59 -6.79 -0.41 3.49
N GLY A 60 -5.56 -0.39 4.01
CA GLY A 60 -5.25 0.19 5.31
C GLY A 60 -4.74 1.61 5.16
N GLU A 61 -5.46 2.60 5.72
CA GLU A 61 -4.89 3.94 5.90
C GLU A 61 -3.97 3.91 7.11
N VAL A 62 -2.69 4.14 6.87
CA VAL A 62 -1.64 4.11 7.88
C VAL A 62 -0.78 5.38 7.78
N SER A 63 -0.17 5.77 8.88
CA SER A 63 0.71 6.93 8.95
C SER A 63 2.18 6.55 9.13
N ASP A 64 2.43 5.39 9.72
CA ASP A 64 3.78 4.87 9.87
C ASP A 64 4.21 4.17 8.57
N TYR A 65 5.37 4.56 8.06
CA TYR A 65 6.03 3.99 6.88
C TYR A 65 7.42 3.45 7.20
N SER A 66 7.71 3.23 8.48
CA SER A 66 8.91 2.52 8.92
C SER A 66 8.83 1.03 8.61
N MET A 67 9.94 0.34 8.68
CA MET A 67 9.98 -1.11 8.49
C MET A 67 9.40 -1.91 9.66
N ASP A 68 8.98 -1.27 10.73
CA ASP A 68 8.23 -1.91 11.81
C ASP A 68 6.72 -2.00 11.50
N GLU A 69 6.23 -1.25 10.50
CA GLU A 69 4.83 -1.29 10.07
C GLU A 69 4.62 -2.36 8.99
N PRO A 70 3.86 -3.44 9.27
CA PRO A 70 3.60 -4.51 8.29
C PRO A 70 2.97 -4.03 6.98
N PHE A 71 2.18 -2.96 6.99
CA PHE A 71 1.61 -2.39 5.78
C PHE A 71 2.65 -1.73 4.87
N ALA A 72 3.84 -1.37 5.38
CA ALA A 72 4.91 -0.79 4.59
C ALA A 72 5.66 -1.82 3.72
N HIS A 73 5.57 -3.09 4.08
CA HIS A 73 6.26 -4.17 3.36
C HIS A 73 5.51 -4.63 2.10
N GLU A 74 6.22 -5.30 1.19
CA GLU A 74 5.61 -6.05 0.11
C GLU A 74 4.82 -7.23 0.65
N LYS A 75 3.59 -7.42 0.16
CA LYS A 75 2.65 -8.41 0.68
C LYS A 75 2.28 -9.51 -0.30
N LEU A 76 2.64 -9.36 -1.59
CA LEU A 76 2.31 -10.29 -2.69
C LEU A 76 0.81 -10.68 -2.71
N SER A 77 -0.04 -9.74 -2.33
CA SER A 77 -1.47 -9.94 -2.11
C SER A 77 -2.25 -8.65 -2.31
N PRO A 78 -3.59 -8.69 -2.50
CA PRO A 78 -4.41 -7.51 -2.69
C PRO A 78 -4.69 -6.77 -1.36
N VAL A 79 -3.64 -6.46 -0.62
CA VAL A 79 -3.68 -5.62 0.58
C VAL A 79 -2.74 -4.44 0.37
N LEU A 80 -3.27 -3.23 0.39
CA LEU A 80 -2.52 -2.00 0.12
C LEU A 80 -2.46 -1.10 1.36
N ALA A 81 -1.34 -0.41 1.51
CA ALA A 81 -1.22 0.75 2.38
C ALA A 81 -1.67 2.01 1.63
N MET A 82 -2.34 2.91 2.32
CA MET A 82 -2.61 4.26 1.85
C MET A 82 -2.07 5.27 2.86
N TYR A 83 -1.22 6.16 2.37
CA TYR A 83 -0.62 7.22 3.17
C TYR A 83 -1.20 8.58 2.78
N ARG A 84 -1.29 9.47 3.77
CA ARG A 84 -1.62 10.86 3.54
C ARG A 84 -0.36 11.69 3.70
N ALA A 85 0.01 12.41 2.66
CA ALA A 85 1.10 13.37 2.69
C ALA A 85 0.57 14.79 2.90
N CYS A 86 1.38 15.65 3.52
CA CYS A 86 1.07 17.06 3.73
C CYS A 86 1.16 17.87 2.44
N ASP A 87 2.15 17.53 1.61
CA ASP A 87 2.42 18.17 0.32
C ASP A 87 3.09 17.18 -0.65
N PHE A 88 3.53 17.70 -1.80
CA PHE A 88 4.18 16.88 -2.81
C PHE A 88 5.56 16.37 -2.36
N ASP A 89 6.30 17.16 -1.65
CA ASP A 89 7.65 16.82 -1.21
C ASP A 89 7.61 15.73 -0.14
N ASP A 90 6.67 15.83 0.78
CA ASP A 90 6.38 14.79 1.76
C ASP A 90 5.94 13.48 1.09
N ALA A 91 5.06 13.56 0.08
CA ALA A 91 4.65 12.38 -0.69
C ALA A 91 5.84 11.68 -1.38
N VAL A 92 6.76 12.45 -1.95
CA VAL A 92 7.98 11.91 -2.59
C VAL A 92 8.90 11.27 -1.55
N ASN A 93 9.04 11.87 -0.38
CA ASN A 93 9.86 11.32 0.71
C ASN A 93 9.29 10.00 1.24
N ILE A 94 7.98 9.92 1.47
CA ILE A 94 7.31 8.68 1.88
C ILE A 94 7.53 7.59 0.80
N ALA A 95 7.28 7.92 -0.46
CA ALA A 95 7.46 6.98 -1.56
C ALA A 95 8.91 6.52 -1.69
N PHE A 96 9.89 7.42 -1.55
CA PHE A 96 11.30 7.08 -1.56
C PHE A 96 11.66 6.08 -0.44
N THR A 97 11.22 6.37 0.79
CA THR A 97 11.50 5.49 1.94
C THR A 97 10.95 4.08 1.72
N LEU A 98 9.70 3.98 1.24
CA LEU A 98 9.06 2.68 0.96
C LEU A 98 9.76 1.92 -0.18
N VAL A 99 10.15 2.61 -1.24
CA VAL A 99 10.85 2.00 -2.38
C VAL A 99 12.26 1.57 -2.00
N ASP A 100 13.01 2.41 -1.27
CA ASP A 100 14.38 2.11 -0.84
C ASP A 100 14.41 0.88 0.07
N ALA A 101 13.45 0.77 0.99
CA ALA A 101 13.32 -0.37 1.88
C ALA A 101 12.84 -1.65 1.16
N GLY A 102 11.98 -1.52 0.14
CA GLY A 102 11.49 -2.66 -0.66
C GLY A 102 12.51 -3.17 -1.68
N GLY A 103 13.56 -2.42 -1.95
CA GLY A 103 14.59 -2.75 -2.93
C GLY A 103 14.33 -2.21 -4.34
N ALA A 104 15.39 -2.07 -5.11
CA ALA A 104 15.32 -1.64 -6.51
C ALA A 104 14.59 -2.68 -7.38
N GLY A 105 13.84 -2.22 -8.38
CA GLY A 105 13.13 -3.09 -9.33
C GLY A 105 11.61 -2.93 -9.33
N HIS A 106 11.06 -2.25 -8.34
CA HIS A 106 9.64 -1.88 -8.31
C HIS A 106 9.28 -0.85 -9.38
N THR A 107 7.99 -0.60 -9.56
CA THR A 107 7.46 0.45 -10.44
C THR A 107 6.89 1.57 -9.57
N SER A 108 7.23 2.81 -9.90
CA SER A 108 6.61 4.00 -9.30
C SER A 108 5.78 4.73 -10.33
N VAL A 109 4.64 5.26 -9.91
CA VAL A 109 3.72 6.00 -10.78
C VAL A 109 3.37 7.33 -10.16
N LEU A 110 3.46 8.41 -10.93
CA LEU A 110 3.06 9.75 -10.55
C LEU A 110 1.82 10.19 -11.34
N TYR A 111 0.74 10.50 -10.62
CA TYR A 111 -0.42 11.18 -11.18
C TYR A 111 -0.36 12.67 -10.80
N THR A 112 -0.07 13.51 -11.77
CA THR A 112 0.04 14.96 -11.58
C THR A 112 -0.40 15.71 -12.84
N ASP A 113 -0.57 17.02 -12.74
CA ASP A 113 -0.78 17.89 -13.90
C ASP A 113 0.53 17.94 -14.71
N GLU A 114 0.46 17.64 -16.01
CA GLU A 114 1.62 17.62 -16.91
C GLU A 114 2.38 18.97 -16.98
N ARG A 115 1.70 20.07 -16.66
CA ARG A 115 2.29 21.43 -16.59
C ARG A 115 3.19 21.59 -15.37
N LYS A 116 3.11 20.72 -14.38
CA LYS A 116 3.96 20.73 -13.17
C LYS A 116 5.27 19.99 -13.42
N ARG A 117 6.06 20.48 -14.39
CA ARG A 117 7.33 19.88 -14.82
C ARG A 117 8.31 19.65 -13.66
N GLU A 118 8.43 20.58 -12.74
CA GLU A 118 9.29 20.46 -11.56
C GLU A 118 8.95 19.22 -10.71
N ARG A 119 7.64 18.90 -10.56
CA ARG A 119 7.19 17.70 -9.83
C ARG A 119 7.59 16.43 -10.56
N ILE A 120 7.41 16.39 -11.87
CA ILE A 120 7.77 15.24 -12.71
C ILE A 120 9.27 14.98 -12.63
N GLU A 121 10.08 16.03 -12.78
CA GLU A 121 11.54 15.91 -12.72
C GLU A 121 12.02 15.51 -11.31
N LYS A 122 11.46 16.11 -10.25
CA LYS A 122 11.80 15.76 -8.88
C LYS A 122 11.49 14.30 -8.60
N PHE A 123 10.28 13.84 -8.95
CA PHE A 123 9.87 12.45 -8.78
C PHE A 123 10.82 11.49 -9.51
N ALA A 124 11.09 11.73 -10.80
CA ALA A 124 11.95 10.90 -11.62
C ALA A 124 13.40 10.83 -11.14
N LYS A 125 13.90 11.93 -10.56
CA LYS A 125 15.29 12.01 -10.02
C LYS A 125 15.42 11.36 -8.63
N THR A 126 14.33 11.33 -7.87
CA THR A 126 14.36 10.87 -6.47
C THR A 126 14.05 9.39 -6.35
N LEU A 127 13.09 8.86 -7.12
CA LEU A 127 12.66 7.47 -6.99
C LEU A 127 13.59 6.54 -7.78
N HIS A 128 14.25 5.63 -7.06
CA HIS A 128 15.18 4.65 -7.63
C HIS A 128 14.42 3.37 -8.01
N THR A 129 13.46 3.47 -8.92
CA THR A 129 12.69 2.34 -9.41
C THR A 129 13.12 1.93 -10.81
N GLY A 130 12.92 0.66 -11.16
CA GLY A 130 13.24 0.15 -12.48
C GLY A 130 12.32 0.69 -13.59
N ARG A 131 11.19 1.31 -13.21
CA ARG A 131 10.22 1.93 -14.12
C ARG A 131 9.51 3.10 -13.43
N ILE A 132 9.35 4.19 -14.17
CA ILE A 132 8.59 5.38 -13.78
C ILE A 132 7.56 5.67 -14.87
#